data_0f0d81a00694a80e73fdd7a71697954f
#
_entry.id   0f0d81a00694a80e73fdd7a71697954f
#
_cell.length_a   1.000
_cell.length_b   1.000
_cell.length_c   1.000
_cell.angle_alpha   90.00
_cell.angle_beta   90.00
_cell.angle_gamma   90.00
#
_symmetry.space_group_name_H-M   'P 1'
#
loop_
_entity.id
_entity.type
_entity.pdbx_description
1 polymer ?
#
loop_
_entity_poly.entity_id
_entity_poly.type
_entity_poly.pdbx_seq_one_letter_code
_entity_poly.pdbx_strand_id
1 'polypeptide(L)'
;MYYGGIFLMREIGFSEIKGVALDILKDVAQFCDTHDIRYVLAYGTMLGAVRHKGFIPWDDDIDIMMPRDDYNRFIKLYNNHNPRYQVYSIENDDKYTYTMAKVFDQETVMVDNTLWRNFDKAGVFIDIFPIDGLPDDTQAQQKLFRHQQLLNLLFHGSSMKFTFSNRYVDSKGSFAKLKGYVRTFLKFGAIGLMHFLPTMSLIKKINQDAQQYPFSNAKYISVLVDCASGNKREVYEKSLFDNRSLYPFEDTEFWGLTDSNFYLSHLYNNYMEAPPEDRQVPHHNYRVYWKQ
;
A
#
# COMPACT_ATOMS: atom_id res chain seq x y z
N MET A 1 -10.00 -24.78 -1.13
CA MET A 1 -11.15 -25.41 -0.46
C MET A 1 -11.79 -24.45 0.58
N TYR A 2 -12.08 -23.17 0.21
CA TYR A 2 -12.58 -22.13 1.15
C TYR A 2 -13.89 -21.46 0.71
N TYR A 3 -14.49 -21.87 -0.42
CA TYR A 3 -15.69 -21.20 -0.95
C TYR A 3 -17.03 -21.67 -0.31
N GLY A 4 -17.03 -22.72 0.49
CA GLY A 4 -18.29 -23.27 1.06
C GLY A 4 -18.86 -22.53 2.25
N GLY A 5 -18.05 -21.77 3.00
CA GLY A 5 -18.49 -21.07 4.22
C GLY A 5 -18.88 -19.58 4.01
N ILE A 6 -18.47 -18.97 2.94
CA ILE A 6 -18.66 -17.52 2.67
C ILE A 6 -20.15 -17.18 2.42
N PHE A 7 -20.94 -18.09 1.92
CA PHE A 7 -22.38 -17.89 1.64
C PHE A 7 -23.26 -17.58 2.87
N LEU A 8 -22.75 -17.84 4.08
CA LEU A 8 -23.46 -17.53 5.33
C LEU A 8 -22.91 -16.31 6.06
N MET A 9 -21.79 -15.71 5.57
CA MET A 9 -21.16 -14.55 6.19
C MET A 9 -21.85 -13.26 5.75
N ARG A 10 -21.96 -12.28 6.65
CA ARG A 10 -22.50 -10.96 6.34
C ARG A 10 -21.42 -10.14 5.60
N GLU A 11 -21.72 -9.69 4.40
CA GLU A 11 -20.86 -8.77 3.65
C GLU A 11 -20.81 -7.40 4.33
N ILE A 12 -19.64 -6.80 4.40
CA ILE A 12 -19.38 -5.50 5.00
C ILE A 12 -19.49 -4.43 3.90
N GLY A 13 -20.33 -3.43 4.12
CA GLY A 13 -20.51 -2.33 3.17
C GLY A 13 -19.37 -1.32 3.23
N PHE A 14 -19.23 -0.51 2.16
CA PHE A 14 -18.17 0.47 1.98
C PHE A 14 -17.98 1.42 3.18
N SER A 15 -19.07 1.99 3.70
CA SER A 15 -18.99 2.89 4.88
C SER A 15 -18.54 2.15 6.15
N GLU A 16 -18.95 0.89 6.32
CA GLU A 16 -18.59 0.06 7.47
C GLU A 16 -17.11 -0.35 7.39
N ILE A 17 -16.57 -0.61 6.18
CA ILE A 17 -15.12 -0.86 5.97
C ILE A 17 -14.31 0.32 6.49
N LYS A 18 -14.70 1.56 6.15
CA LYS A 18 -14.04 2.79 6.66
C LYS A 18 -14.06 2.87 8.18
N GLY A 19 -15.18 2.53 8.82
CA GLY A 19 -15.30 2.51 10.28
C GLY A 19 -14.33 1.52 10.91
N VAL A 20 -14.27 0.30 10.39
CA VAL A 20 -13.34 -0.73 10.90
C VAL A 20 -11.88 -0.32 10.65
N ALA A 21 -11.55 0.22 9.47
CA ALA A 21 -10.20 0.71 9.19
C ALA A 21 -9.79 1.87 10.12
N LEU A 22 -10.72 2.79 10.44
CA LEU A 22 -10.49 3.85 11.42
C LEU A 22 -10.22 3.30 12.82
N ASP A 23 -10.96 2.27 13.26
CA ASP A 23 -10.74 1.62 14.55
C ASP A 23 -9.35 0.95 14.61
N ILE A 24 -8.90 0.31 13.51
CA ILE A 24 -7.53 -0.21 13.42
C ILE A 24 -6.52 0.94 13.54
N LEU A 25 -6.72 2.06 12.83
CA LEU A 25 -5.80 3.21 12.89
C LEU A 25 -5.71 3.78 14.30
N LYS A 26 -6.83 3.91 15.02
CA LYS A 26 -6.88 4.38 16.42
C LYS A 26 -6.07 3.46 17.34
N ASP A 27 -6.23 2.14 17.22
CA ASP A 27 -5.48 1.16 18.01
C ASP A 27 -3.97 1.22 17.70
N VAL A 28 -3.60 1.29 16.41
CA VAL A 28 -2.20 1.44 15.97
C VAL A 28 -1.59 2.74 16.47
N ALA A 29 -2.30 3.86 16.38
CA ALA A 29 -1.83 5.16 16.84
C ALA A 29 -1.57 5.17 18.34
N GLN A 30 -2.50 4.66 19.13
CA GLN A 30 -2.36 4.54 20.58
C GLN A 30 -1.17 3.64 20.96
N PHE A 31 -0.98 2.53 20.26
CA PHE A 31 0.16 1.65 20.46
C PHE A 31 1.47 2.37 20.16
N CYS A 32 1.54 3.07 19.02
CA CYS A 32 2.73 3.81 18.60
C CYS A 32 3.12 4.90 19.61
N ASP A 33 2.16 5.68 20.08
CA ASP A 33 2.39 6.73 21.08
C ASP A 33 2.88 6.15 22.42
N THR A 34 2.32 5.00 22.84
CA THR A 34 2.71 4.32 24.08
C THR A 34 4.15 3.75 24.03
N HIS A 35 4.60 3.34 22.84
CA HIS A 35 5.90 2.67 22.65
C HIS A 35 6.95 3.57 22.01
N ASP A 36 6.69 4.86 21.86
CA ASP A 36 7.59 5.81 21.18
C ASP A 36 8.00 5.31 19.76
N ILE A 37 7.00 4.91 18.98
CA ILE A 37 7.11 4.49 17.58
C ILE A 37 6.59 5.63 16.71
N ARG A 38 7.43 6.15 15.82
CA ARG A 38 7.05 7.25 14.94
C ARG A 38 6.28 6.73 13.74
N TYR A 39 5.15 7.37 13.46
CA TYR A 39 4.39 7.18 12.23
C TYR A 39 3.85 8.52 11.74
N VAL A 40 3.45 8.59 10.48
CA VAL A 40 2.67 9.69 9.90
C VAL A 40 1.65 9.13 8.92
N LEU A 41 0.51 9.83 8.78
CA LEU A 41 -0.43 9.60 7.69
C LEU A 41 0.27 9.75 6.34
N ALA A 42 -0.07 8.88 5.38
CA ALA A 42 0.56 8.84 4.08
C ALA A 42 -0.48 8.98 2.95
N TYR A 43 -0.02 9.29 1.76
CA TYR A 43 -0.76 9.24 0.49
C TYR A 43 -2.20 9.80 0.56
N GLY A 44 -3.18 8.98 0.17
CA GLY A 44 -4.61 9.31 0.17
C GLY A 44 -5.12 9.67 1.56
N THR A 45 -4.64 9.02 2.60
CA THR A 45 -5.02 9.30 3.98
C THR A 45 -4.56 10.68 4.44
N MET A 46 -3.31 11.07 4.13
CA MET A 46 -2.83 12.43 4.43
C MET A 46 -3.58 13.48 3.63
N LEU A 47 -3.88 13.22 2.36
CA LEU A 47 -4.69 14.09 1.52
C LEU A 47 -6.12 14.23 2.09
N GLY A 48 -6.71 13.14 2.55
CA GLY A 48 -8.00 13.12 3.23
C GLY A 48 -8.00 13.98 4.49
N ALA A 49 -7.02 13.83 5.36
CA ALA A 49 -6.85 14.62 6.58
C ALA A 49 -6.78 16.12 6.28
N VAL A 50 -6.00 16.54 5.29
CA VAL A 50 -5.82 17.96 4.95
C VAL A 50 -7.07 18.54 4.29
N ARG A 51 -7.62 17.86 3.27
CA ARG A 51 -8.67 18.38 2.40
C ARG A 51 -10.09 18.14 2.94
N HIS A 52 -10.33 16.96 3.54
CA HIS A 52 -11.66 16.51 3.96
C HIS A 52 -11.85 16.41 5.46
N LYS A 53 -10.76 16.46 6.23
CA LYS A 53 -10.74 16.19 7.69
C LYS A 53 -11.17 14.76 8.04
N GLY A 54 -10.94 13.83 7.12
CA GLY A 54 -11.35 12.44 7.19
C GLY A 54 -11.06 11.71 5.88
N PHE A 55 -11.76 10.64 5.63
CA PHE A 55 -11.62 9.92 4.37
C PHE A 55 -11.95 10.78 3.15
N ILE A 56 -11.24 10.59 2.07
CA ILE A 56 -11.72 10.99 0.75
C ILE A 56 -13.01 10.22 0.48
N PRO A 57 -14.12 10.86 0.00
CA PRO A 57 -15.44 10.22 -0.07
C PRO A 57 -15.49 8.88 -0.82
N TRP A 58 -14.66 8.72 -1.85
CA TRP A 58 -14.60 7.52 -2.70
C TRP A 58 -13.41 6.60 -2.39
N ASP A 59 -12.65 6.87 -1.32
CA ASP A 59 -11.49 6.09 -0.87
C ASP A 59 -11.86 5.22 0.33
N ASP A 60 -11.30 4.02 0.44
CA ASP A 60 -11.65 3.02 1.46
C ASP A 60 -10.43 2.44 2.20
N ASP A 61 -9.24 2.95 1.91
CA ASP A 61 -8.01 2.53 2.57
C ASP A 61 -7.44 3.58 3.51
N ILE A 62 -6.57 3.13 4.37
CA ILE A 62 -5.76 3.94 5.26
C ILE A 62 -4.31 3.55 5.07
N ASP A 63 -3.49 4.57 4.79
CA ASP A 63 -2.06 4.45 4.61
C ASP A 63 -1.32 5.22 5.70
N ILE A 64 -0.38 4.58 6.35
CA ILE A 64 0.61 5.25 7.20
C ILE A 64 2.02 4.85 6.79
N MET A 65 3.00 5.67 7.13
CA MET A 65 4.40 5.35 6.91
C MET A 65 5.22 5.54 8.18
N MET A 66 6.23 4.70 8.34
CA MET A 66 7.13 4.67 9.50
C MET A 66 8.59 4.64 9.04
N PRO A 67 9.54 5.32 9.72
CA PRO A 67 10.96 5.04 9.56
C PRO A 67 11.25 3.54 9.70
N ARG A 68 12.17 2.98 8.92
CA ARG A 68 12.45 1.54 8.92
C ARG A 68 12.71 0.95 10.31
N ASP A 69 13.43 1.66 11.17
CA ASP A 69 13.72 1.18 12.52
C ASP A 69 12.43 1.10 13.37
N ASP A 70 11.55 2.11 13.25
CA ASP A 70 10.25 2.15 13.93
C ASP A 70 9.29 1.09 13.35
N TYR A 71 9.27 0.91 12.05
CA TYR A 71 8.53 -0.15 11.37
C TYR A 71 8.93 -1.55 11.87
N ASN A 72 10.23 -1.83 11.95
CA ASN A 72 10.72 -3.12 12.45
C ASN A 72 10.37 -3.35 13.94
N ARG A 73 10.42 -2.29 14.77
CA ARG A 73 9.98 -2.35 16.17
C ARG A 73 8.47 -2.61 16.26
N PHE A 74 7.68 -1.94 15.44
CA PHE A 74 6.24 -2.13 15.38
C PHE A 74 5.86 -3.57 15.06
N ILE A 75 6.39 -4.14 13.97
CA ILE A 75 6.12 -5.52 13.57
C ILE A 75 6.46 -6.52 14.68
N LYS A 76 7.56 -6.28 15.39
CA LYS A 76 8.03 -7.18 16.46
C LYS A 76 7.15 -7.14 17.70
N LEU A 77 6.55 -6.01 18.03
CA LEU A 77 5.89 -5.77 19.32
C LEU A 77 4.36 -5.82 19.24
N TYR A 78 3.77 -5.38 18.14
CA TYR A 78 2.33 -5.08 18.04
C TYR A 78 1.43 -6.29 18.25
N ASN A 79 1.78 -7.47 17.74
CA ASN A 79 0.90 -8.66 17.79
C ASN A 79 0.61 -9.19 19.22
N ASN A 80 1.32 -8.68 20.22
CA ASN A 80 1.05 -9.00 21.62
C ASN A 80 0.09 -8.00 22.31
N HIS A 81 -0.32 -6.94 21.60
CA HIS A 81 -1.11 -5.85 22.15
C HIS A 81 -2.60 -6.14 22.11
N ASN A 82 -3.14 -6.47 20.94
CA ASN A 82 -4.57 -6.66 20.71
C ASN A 82 -4.82 -7.91 19.83
N PRO A 83 -5.53 -8.94 20.31
CA PRO A 83 -5.75 -10.16 19.54
C PRO A 83 -6.64 -9.95 18.31
N ARG A 84 -7.48 -8.90 18.29
CA ARG A 84 -8.34 -8.58 17.16
C ARG A 84 -7.54 -7.99 15.99
N TYR A 85 -6.57 -7.12 16.29
CA TYR A 85 -5.77 -6.47 15.26
C TYR A 85 -4.36 -7.05 15.21
N GLN A 86 -3.98 -7.61 14.08
CA GLN A 86 -2.71 -8.30 13.93
C GLN A 86 -1.93 -7.76 12.74
N VAL A 87 -0.65 -7.41 12.96
CA VAL A 87 0.25 -6.99 11.88
C VAL A 87 0.87 -8.20 11.20
N TYR A 88 0.81 -8.21 9.89
CA TYR A 88 1.52 -9.18 9.04
C TYR A 88 2.44 -8.47 8.05
N SER A 89 3.56 -9.11 7.84
CA SER A 89 4.61 -8.68 6.92
C SER A 89 5.43 -9.89 6.49
N ILE A 90 6.27 -9.73 5.50
CA ILE A 90 7.19 -10.81 5.07
C ILE A 90 8.23 -11.17 6.13
N GLU A 91 8.45 -10.28 7.11
CA GLU A 91 9.37 -10.48 8.22
C GLU A 91 8.79 -11.42 9.30
N ASN A 92 7.46 -11.49 9.45
CA ASN A 92 6.81 -12.27 10.51
C ASN A 92 5.90 -13.39 10.00
N ASP A 93 5.60 -13.47 8.68
CA ASP A 93 4.82 -14.55 8.08
C ASP A 93 5.34 -14.90 6.67
N ASP A 94 5.88 -16.09 6.50
CA ASP A 94 6.44 -16.57 5.23
C ASP A 94 5.40 -16.78 4.11
N LYS A 95 4.09 -16.72 4.41
CA LYS A 95 3.01 -16.81 3.44
C LYS A 95 2.43 -15.45 3.06
N TYR A 96 2.95 -14.38 3.66
CA TYR A 96 2.49 -13.03 3.43
C TYR A 96 2.77 -12.57 2.00
N THR A 97 1.78 -11.98 1.31
CA THR A 97 1.80 -11.77 -0.14
C THR A 97 1.90 -10.31 -0.57
N TYR A 98 2.20 -9.39 0.34
CA TYR A 98 2.37 -7.96 0.04
C TYR A 98 3.79 -7.50 0.36
N THR A 99 4.19 -6.37 -0.19
CA THR A 99 5.56 -5.82 -0.02
C THR A 99 5.70 -4.90 1.21
N MET A 100 4.61 -4.26 1.65
CA MET A 100 4.50 -3.49 2.89
C MET A 100 3.80 -4.31 3.98
N ALA A 101 3.88 -3.90 5.24
CA ALA A 101 3.07 -4.52 6.29
C ALA A 101 1.62 -4.05 6.22
N LYS A 102 0.71 -4.90 6.71
CA LYS A 102 -0.69 -4.53 6.92
C LYS A 102 -1.13 -4.97 8.32
N VAL A 103 -1.94 -4.14 8.96
CA VAL A 103 -2.68 -4.56 10.15
C VAL A 103 -4.07 -4.97 9.72
N PHE A 104 -4.45 -6.21 10.00
CA PHE A 104 -5.76 -6.77 9.65
C PHE A 104 -6.65 -6.94 10.88
N ASP A 105 -7.93 -6.66 10.72
CA ASP A 105 -8.96 -7.07 11.67
C ASP A 105 -9.23 -8.57 11.52
N GLN A 106 -8.95 -9.34 12.58
CA GLN A 106 -9.08 -10.78 12.58
C GLN A 106 -10.54 -11.28 12.72
N GLU A 107 -11.50 -10.39 12.99
CA GLU A 107 -12.95 -10.69 12.98
C GLU A 107 -13.55 -10.62 11.58
N THR A 108 -12.76 -10.16 10.58
CA THR A 108 -13.17 -10.04 9.18
C THR A 108 -12.39 -10.96 8.28
N VAL A 109 -12.91 -11.23 7.07
CA VAL A 109 -12.20 -11.95 6.00
C VAL A 109 -12.36 -11.21 4.69
N MET A 110 -11.24 -11.01 3.97
CA MET A 110 -11.20 -10.35 2.68
C MET A 110 -10.97 -11.37 1.55
N VAL A 111 -11.70 -11.18 0.44
CA VAL A 111 -11.52 -11.93 -0.80
C VAL A 111 -11.19 -10.95 -1.91
N ASP A 112 -9.93 -10.95 -2.35
CA ASP A 112 -9.49 -10.18 -3.51
C ASP A 112 -9.47 -11.08 -4.75
N ASN A 113 -10.34 -10.73 -5.72
CA ASN A 113 -10.47 -11.47 -6.95
C ASN A 113 -9.38 -11.14 -7.99
N THR A 114 -8.56 -10.13 -7.74
CA THR A 114 -7.46 -9.70 -8.63
C THR A 114 -6.17 -10.46 -8.38
N LEU A 115 -5.99 -11.03 -7.19
CA LEU A 115 -4.80 -11.78 -6.81
C LEU A 115 -4.89 -13.26 -7.20
N TRP A 116 -3.78 -13.81 -7.68
CA TRP A 116 -3.64 -15.26 -7.95
C TRP A 116 -3.69 -16.08 -6.66
N ARG A 117 -3.09 -15.56 -5.58
CA ARG A 117 -3.12 -16.17 -4.25
C ARG A 117 -3.49 -15.08 -3.24
N ASN A 118 -4.58 -15.30 -2.52
CA ASN A 118 -4.95 -14.46 -1.39
C ASN A 118 -4.16 -14.88 -0.14
N PHE A 119 -3.86 -13.91 0.70
CA PHE A 119 -3.37 -14.18 2.03
C PHE A 119 -4.55 -14.67 2.89
N ASP A 120 -4.39 -15.82 3.53
CA ASP A 120 -5.48 -16.52 4.23
C ASP A 120 -5.96 -15.82 5.51
N LYS A 121 -5.16 -14.88 6.04
CA LYS A 121 -5.49 -14.08 7.23
C LYS A 121 -5.93 -12.65 6.89
N ALA A 122 -6.15 -12.36 5.60
CA ALA A 122 -6.58 -11.03 5.16
C ALA A 122 -8.03 -10.72 5.61
N GLY A 123 -8.21 -9.51 6.15
CA GLY A 123 -9.49 -8.91 6.55
C GLY A 123 -9.51 -7.43 6.18
N VAL A 124 -10.36 -6.60 6.80
CA VAL A 124 -10.22 -5.14 6.74
C VAL A 124 -8.84 -4.77 7.26
N PHE A 125 -8.20 -3.79 6.65
CA PHE A 125 -6.78 -3.50 6.91
C PHE A 125 -6.46 -2.00 6.85
N ILE A 126 -5.27 -1.68 7.37
CA ILE A 126 -4.53 -0.46 7.04
C ILE A 126 -3.14 -0.84 6.53
N ASP A 127 -2.60 -0.03 5.64
CA ASP A 127 -1.26 -0.20 5.07
C ASP A 127 -0.20 0.55 5.89
N ILE A 128 0.94 -0.12 6.12
CA ILE A 128 2.08 0.45 6.81
C ILE A 128 3.31 0.36 5.92
N PHE A 129 3.75 1.50 5.42
CA PHE A 129 4.90 1.60 4.52
C PHE A 129 6.17 1.90 5.30
N PRO A 130 7.24 1.12 5.13
CA PRO A 130 8.55 1.49 5.65
C PRO A 130 9.18 2.60 4.83
N ILE A 131 9.76 3.60 5.48
CA ILE A 131 10.59 4.63 4.85
C ILE A 131 12.04 4.22 5.02
N ASP A 132 12.76 4.09 3.91
CA ASP A 132 14.16 3.71 3.85
C ASP A 132 15.04 4.89 3.46
N GLY A 133 16.34 4.80 3.79
CA GLY A 133 17.32 5.76 3.35
C GLY A 133 17.67 5.61 1.88
N LEU A 134 18.14 6.69 1.28
CA LEU A 134 18.67 6.74 -0.08
C LEU A 134 20.15 7.15 -0.07
N PRO A 135 20.94 6.74 -1.07
CA PRO A 135 22.28 7.28 -1.26
C PRO A 135 22.21 8.78 -1.59
N ASP A 136 23.27 9.54 -1.27
CA ASP A 136 23.34 10.98 -1.56
C ASP A 136 23.48 11.25 -3.08
N ASP A 137 24.14 10.34 -3.80
CA ASP A 137 24.34 10.47 -5.23
C ASP A 137 23.08 10.17 -6.05
N THR A 138 22.67 11.12 -6.88
CA THR A 138 21.45 11.02 -7.72
C THR A 138 21.51 9.86 -8.74
N GLN A 139 22.69 9.50 -9.24
CA GLN A 139 22.81 8.38 -10.18
C GLN A 139 22.63 7.05 -9.44
N ALA A 140 23.17 6.94 -8.23
CA ALA A 140 22.96 5.78 -7.37
C ALA A 140 21.48 5.64 -6.96
N GLN A 141 20.79 6.75 -6.64
CA GLN A 141 19.34 6.74 -6.41
C GLN A 141 18.57 6.21 -7.61
N GLN A 142 18.86 6.72 -8.82
CA GLN A 142 18.20 6.27 -10.05
C GLN A 142 18.44 4.78 -10.34
N LYS A 143 19.65 4.28 -10.05
CA LYS A 143 19.98 2.85 -10.20
C LYS A 143 19.16 2.01 -9.21
N LEU A 144 19.05 2.43 -7.96
CA LEU A 144 18.27 1.77 -6.93
C LEU A 144 16.79 1.74 -7.31
N PHE A 145 16.21 2.88 -7.73
CA PHE A 145 14.82 2.94 -8.18
C PHE A 145 14.54 2.01 -9.38
N ARG A 146 15.40 2.01 -10.41
CA ARG A 146 15.23 1.10 -11.55
C ARG A 146 15.26 -0.37 -11.14
N HIS A 147 16.14 -0.70 -10.19
CA HIS A 147 16.24 -2.04 -9.66
C HIS A 147 14.97 -2.44 -8.91
N GLN A 148 14.50 -1.59 -7.98
CA GLN A 148 13.25 -1.82 -7.25
C GLN A 148 12.03 -1.88 -8.16
N GLN A 149 11.96 -1.03 -9.19
CA GLN A 149 10.91 -1.09 -10.22
C GLN A 149 10.86 -2.43 -10.94
N LEU A 150 12.02 -2.95 -11.35
CA LEU A 150 12.10 -4.24 -12.01
C LEU A 150 11.59 -5.35 -11.08
N LEU A 151 12.03 -5.37 -9.82
CA LEU A 151 11.58 -6.36 -8.84
C LEU A 151 10.07 -6.25 -8.59
N ASN A 152 9.53 -5.04 -8.43
CA ASN A 152 8.09 -4.81 -8.27
C ASN A 152 7.30 -5.24 -9.51
N LEU A 153 7.80 -4.98 -10.74
CA LEU A 153 7.18 -5.45 -11.98
C LEU A 153 7.09 -6.99 -12.01
N LEU A 154 8.18 -7.67 -11.65
CA LEU A 154 8.22 -9.14 -11.59
C LEU A 154 7.30 -9.67 -10.49
N PHE A 155 7.27 -9.04 -9.33
CA PHE A 155 6.36 -9.36 -8.23
C PHE A 155 4.89 -9.24 -8.67
N HIS A 156 4.48 -8.08 -9.21
CA HIS A 156 3.11 -7.89 -9.70
C HIS A 156 2.73 -8.89 -10.77
N GLY A 157 3.63 -9.16 -11.73
CA GLY A 157 3.41 -10.17 -12.75
C GLY A 157 3.23 -11.59 -12.19
N SER A 158 3.92 -11.92 -11.07
CA SER A 158 3.83 -13.24 -10.42
C SER A 158 2.62 -13.39 -9.49
N SER A 159 2.05 -12.30 -8.99
CA SER A 159 1.01 -12.29 -7.95
C SER A 159 -0.40 -11.99 -8.48
N MET A 160 -0.53 -11.25 -9.59
CA MET A 160 -1.83 -10.85 -10.13
C MET A 160 -2.44 -11.91 -11.04
N LYS A 161 -3.78 -12.06 -10.98
CA LYS A 161 -4.52 -12.79 -12.01
C LYS A 161 -4.48 -12.01 -13.30
N PHE A 162 -4.35 -12.71 -14.42
CA PHE A 162 -4.56 -12.10 -15.72
C PHE A 162 -6.05 -11.75 -15.89
N THR A 163 -6.33 -10.47 -16.03
CA THR A 163 -7.65 -9.99 -16.45
C THR A 163 -7.58 -9.45 -17.87
N PHE A 164 -8.44 -9.94 -18.73
CA PHE A 164 -8.55 -9.42 -20.09
C PHE A 164 -9.09 -7.99 -20.03
N SER A 165 -8.28 -7.00 -20.41
CA SER A 165 -8.70 -5.62 -20.42
C SER A 165 -9.09 -5.21 -21.85
N ASN A 166 -10.35 -4.85 -22.04
CA ASN A 166 -10.85 -4.30 -23.32
C ASN A 166 -10.26 -2.91 -23.68
N ARG A 167 -9.54 -2.27 -22.75
CA ARG A 167 -8.95 -0.93 -22.95
C ARG A 167 -8.15 -0.76 -24.24
N TYR A 168 -7.58 -1.85 -24.78
CA TYR A 168 -6.77 -1.83 -26.00
C TYR A 168 -7.54 -2.27 -27.24
N VAL A 169 -8.75 -2.80 -27.06
CA VAL A 169 -9.60 -3.33 -28.13
C VAL A 169 -10.58 -2.28 -28.62
N ASP A 170 -10.91 -1.29 -27.79
CA ASP A 170 -11.85 -0.20 -28.11
C ASP A 170 -11.26 0.91 -28.98
N SER A 171 -10.05 0.74 -29.51
CA SER A 171 -9.45 1.70 -30.43
C SER A 171 -10.15 1.71 -31.79
N LYS A 172 -10.42 2.91 -32.32
CA LYS A 172 -11.00 3.08 -33.66
C LYS A 172 -9.99 2.67 -34.74
N GLY A 173 -10.34 1.70 -35.59
CA GLY A 173 -9.59 1.23 -36.75
C GLY A 173 -9.06 -0.22 -36.63
N SER A 174 -9.13 -0.98 -37.74
CA SER A 174 -8.81 -2.41 -37.78
C SER A 174 -7.33 -2.70 -37.41
N PHE A 175 -6.40 -1.86 -37.83
CA PHE A 175 -4.97 -2.02 -37.54
C PHE A 175 -4.66 -1.74 -36.06
N ALA A 176 -5.32 -0.74 -35.46
CA ALA A 176 -5.16 -0.43 -34.04
C ALA A 176 -5.73 -1.56 -33.15
N LYS A 177 -6.86 -2.16 -33.56
CA LYS A 177 -7.42 -3.35 -32.90
C LYS A 177 -6.45 -4.53 -32.97
N LEU A 178 -5.91 -4.86 -34.15
CA LEU A 178 -4.94 -5.93 -34.31
C LEU A 178 -3.71 -5.73 -33.42
N LYS A 179 -3.13 -4.52 -33.38
CA LYS A 179 -2.02 -4.15 -32.49
C LYS A 179 -2.42 -4.32 -31.02
N GLY A 180 -3.65 -3.98 -30.65
CA GLY A 180 -4.20 -4.17 -29.31
C GLY A 180 -4.27 -5.67 -28.93
N TYR A 181 -4.76 -6.52 -29.81
CA TYR A 181 -4.81 -7.98 -29.57
C TYR A 181 -3.43 -8.59 -29.42
N VAL A 182 -2.48 -8.24 -30.31
CA VAL A 182 -1.09 -8.73 -30.24
C VAL A 182 -0.45 -8.32 -28.91
N ARG A 183 -0.60 -7.04 -28.51
CA ARG A 183 -0.09 -6.54 -27.22
C ARG A 183 -0.70 -7.28 -26.04
N THR A 184 -2.03 -7.54 -26.07
CA THR A 184 -2.73 -8.26 -25.01
C THR A 184 -2.24 -9.71 -24.93
N PHE A 185 -2.06 -10.36 -26.07
CA PHE A 185 -1.54 -11.74 -26.13
C PHE A 185 -0.10 -11.83 -25.60
N LEU A 186 0.78 -10.90 -26.01
CA LEU A 186 2.14 -10.82 -25.48
C LEU A 186 2.17 -10.57 -23.96
N LYS A 187 1.30 -9.68 -23.47
CA LYS A 187 1.16 -9.43 -22.03
C LYS A 187 0.67 -10.69 -21.29
N PHE A 188 -0.29 -11.41 -21.87
CA PHE A 188 -0.79 -12.66 -21.33
C PHE A 188 0.34 -13.71 -21.21
N GLY A 189 1.11 -13.91 -22.28
CA GLY A 189 2.25 -14.83 -22.27
C GLY A 189 3.31 -14.42 -21.25
N ALA A 190 3.63 -13.14 -21.15
CA ALA A 190 4.60 -12.62 -20.17
C ALA A 190 4.13 -12.84 -18.72
N ILE A 191 2.88 -12.52 -18.39
CA ILE A 191 2.32 -12.78 -17.05
C ILE A 191 2.29 -14.28 -16.76
N GLY A 192 1.88 -15.13 -17.74
CA GLY A 192 1.90 -16.57 -17.59
C GLY A 192 3.28 -17.12 -17.26
N LEU A 193 4.34 -16.58 -17.88
CA LEU A 193 5.72 -16.93 -17.54
C LEU A 193 6.13 -16.41 -16.16
N MET A 194 5.67 -15.21 -15.77
CA MET A 194 5.99 -14.64 -14.46
C MET A 194 5.36 -15.42 -13.30
N HIS A 195 4.25 -16.15 -13.50
CA HIS A 195 3.66 -17.02 -12.48
C HIS A 195 4.57 -18.19 -12.03
N PHE A 196 5.60 -18.52 -12.82
CA PHE A 196 6.62 -19.48 -12.40
C PHE A 196 7.70 -18.85 -11.48
N LEU A 197 7.72 -17.53 -11.34
CA LEU A 197 8.67 -16.87 -10.45
C LEU A 197 8.27 -17.13 -8.98
N PRO A 198 9.27 -17.25 -8.09
CA PRO A 198 9.02 -17.44 -6.66
C PRO A 198 8.61 -16.11 -6.01
N THR A 199 7.30 -15.81 -6.01
CA THR A 199 6.72 -14.54 -5.51
C THR A 199 7.27 -14.15 -4.13
N MET A 200 7.34 -15.11 -3.18
CA MET A 200 7.84 -14.84 -1.82
C MET A 200 9.32 -14.42 -1.82
N SER A 201 10.13 -15.02 -2.69
CA SER A 201 11.54 -14.63 -2.81
C SER A 201 11.70 -13.23 -3.41
N LEU A 202 10.80 -12.83 -4.31
CA LEU A 202 10.77 -11.47 -4.85
C LEU A 202 10.42 -10.45 -3.77
N ILE A 203 9.39 -10.71 -2.93
CA ILE A 203 9.01 -9.84 -1.82
C ILE A 203 10.18 -9.70 -0.83
N LYS A 204 10.81 -10.82 -0.42
CA LYS A 204 11.98 -10.81 0.45
C LYS A 204 13.12 -9.98 -0.15
N LYS A 205 13.37 -10.14 -1.45
CA LYS A 205 14.42 -9.39 -2.16
C LYS A 205 14.11 -7.89 -2.22
N ILE A 206 12.86 -7.50 -2.51
CA ILE A 206 12.40 -6.11 -2.52
C ILE A 206 12.67 -5.47 -1.15
N ASN A 207 12.25 -6.13 -0.06
CA ASN A 207 12.44 -5.62 1.30
C ASN A 207 13.92 -5.58 1.71
N GLN A 208 14.71 -6.60 1.36
CA GLN A 208 16.14 -6.64 1.64
C GLN A 208 16.90 -5.52 0.91
N ASP A 209 16.59 -5.30 -0.36
CA ASP A 209 17.28 -4.29 -1.17
C ASP A 209 16.83 -2.86 -0.80
N ALA A 210 15.62 -2.68 -0.29
CA ALA A 210 15.15 -1.40 0.24
C ALA A 210 15.96 -0.93 1.46
N GLN A 211 16.46 -1.86 2.27
CA GLN A 211 17.21 -1.57 3.51
C GLN A 211 18.71 -1.35 3.31
N GLN A 212 19.21 -1.20 2.08
CA GLN A 212 20.65 -1.01 1.82
C GLN A 212 21.23 0.25 2.46
N TYR A 213 20.41 1.29 2.63
CA TYR A 213 20.79 2.55 3.23
C TYR A 213 19.94 2.80 4.47
N PRO A 214 20.54 2.76 5.70
CA PRO A 214 19.80 2.98 6.94
C PRO A 214 19.15 4.36 6.96
N PHE A 215 17.88 4.42 7.38
CA PHE A 215 17.15 5.68 7.54
C PHE A 215 17.89 6.68 8.45
N SER A 216 18.46 6.19 9.55
CA SER A 216 19.15 7.02 10.56
C SER A 216 20.28 7.87 9.98
N ASN A 217 21.03 7.33 9.01
CA ASN A 217 22.23 7.94 8.43
C ASN A 217 22.00 8.63 7.09
N ALA A 218 20.79 8.52 6.52
CA ALA A 218 20.49 9.04 5.19
C ALA A 218 20.14 10.54 5.24
N LYS A 219 20.56 11.27 4.21
CA LYS A 219 20.08 12.62 3.94
C LYS A 219 18.73 12.61 3.23
N TYR A 220 18.59 11.68 2.29
CA TYR A 220 17.36 11.48 1.51
C TYR A 220 16.69 10.16 1.88
N ILE A 221 15.37 10.16 1.80
CA ILE A 221 14.51 9.04 2.18
C ILE A 221 13.43 8.79 1.13
N SER A 222 12.92 7.56 1.08
CA SER A 222 11.82 7.17 0.18
C SER A 222 11.11 5.91 0.69
N VAL A 223 9.89 5.68 0.20
CA VAL A 223 9.26 4.35 0.26
C VAL A 223 9.75 3.55 -0.94
N LEU A 224 10.52 2.49 -0.69
CA LEU A 224 11.16 1.67 -1.74
C LEU A 224 10.47 0.34 -2.00
N VAL A 225 9.68 -0.15 -1.06
CA VAL A 225 9.03 -1.48 -1.15
C VAL A 225 7.87 -1.52 -2.15
N ASP A 226 7.23 -0.37 -2.39
CA ASP A 226 6.19 -0.20 -3.41
C ASP A 226 6.60 0.91 -4.40
N CYS A 227 7.55 0.60 -5.24
CA CYS A 227 8.17 1.53 -6.17
C CYS A 227 7.67 1.34 -7.62
N ALA A 228 6.38 1.00 -7.79
CA ALA A 228 5.80 0.66 -9.10
C ALA A 228 5.89 1.81 -10.12
N SER A 229 5.81 3.06 -9.68
CA SER A 229 5.83 4.25 -10.55
C SER A 229 7.22 4.86 -10.75
N GLY A 230 8.25 4.35 -10.07
CA GLY A 230 9.66 4.73 -10.21
C GLY A 230 9.94 6.18 -9.92
N ASN A 231 9.74 6.60 -8.69
CA ASN A 231 9.37 7.97 -8.49
C ASN A 231 10.49 8.88 -7.98
N LYS A 232 10.91 9.76 -8.84
CA LYS A 232 11.49 11.05 -8.44
C LYS A 232 10.56 11.86 -7.52
N ARG A 233 9.25 11.57 -7.50
CA ARG A 233 8.24 12.23 -6.68
C ARG A 233 8.23 11.77 -5.21
N GLU A 234 8.90 10.68 -4.89
CA GLU A 234 8.96 10.14 -3.52
C GLU A 234 10.35 10.24 -2.90
N VAL A 235 11.18 11.14 -3.41
CA VAL A 235 12.48 11.47 -2.81
C VAL A 235 12.31 12.71 -1.94
N TYR A 236 12.51 12.54 -0.65
CA TYR A 236 12.39 13.61 0.34
C TYR A 236 13.68 13.77 1.13
N GLU A 237 13.94 14.99 1.62
CA GLU A 237 14.93 15.16 2.67
C GLU A 237 14.40 14.55 3.98
N LYS A 238 15.25 13.86 4.74
CA LYS A 238 14.85 13.23 6.00
C LYS A 238 14.27 14.23 7.00
N SER A 239 14.73 15.47 6.98
CA SER A 239 14.22 16.56 7.80
C SER A 239 12.71 16.80 7.67
N LEU A 240 12.11 16.47 6.54
CA LEU A 240 10.66 16.52 6.36
C LEU A 240 9.92 15.62 7.37
N PHE A 241 10.50 14.44 7.68
CA PHE A 241 9.91 13.48 8.61
C PHE A 241 10.18 13.80 10.09
N ASP A 242 11.18 14.62 10.38
CA ASP A 242 11.53 14.99 11.75
C ASP A 242 10.47 15.93 12.38
N ASN A 243 9.67 16.64 11.54
CA ASN A 243 8.63 17.56 11.96
C ASN A 243 7.24 16.97 11.68
N ARG A 244 6.52 16.64 12.76
CA ARG A 244 5.18 16.07 12.71
C ARG A 244 4.18 16.98 13.42
N SER A 245 2.95 17.03 12.93
CA SER A 245 1.83 17.76 13.53
C SER A 245 0.60 16.86 13.57
N LEU A 246 -0.31 17.09 14.48
CA LEU A 246 -1.60 16.41 14.52
C LEU A 246 -2.54 17.00 13.47
N TYR A 247 -3.22 16.12 12.76
CA TYR A 247 -4.23 16.47 11.76
C TYR A 247 -5.56 15.85 12.13
N PRO A 248 -6.68 16.59 12.07
CA PRO A 248 -8.00 16.03 12.26
C PRO A 248 -8.30 14.97 11.17
N PHE A 249 -8.82 13.83 11.58
CA PHE A 249 -9.27 12.76 10.70
C PHE A 249 -10.48 12.07 11.35
N GLU A 250 -11.66 12.25 10.76
CA GLU A 250 -12.96 11.82 11.30
C GLU A 250 -13.21 12.43 12.71
N ASP A 251 -13.31 11.60 13.73
CA ASP A 251 -13.63 11.97 15.11
C ASP A 251 -12.40 12.17 16.02
N THR A 252 -11.18 12.10 15.47
CA THR A 252 -9.94 12.20 16.23
C THR A 252 -8.82 12.88 15.43
N GLU A 253 -7.58 12.82 15.92
CA GLU A 253 -6.41 13.41 15.28
C GLU A 253 -5.28 12.40 15.21
N PHE A 254 -4.47 12.45 14.13
CA PHE A 254 -3.32 11.58 13.91
C PHE A 254 -2.11 12.36 13.45
N TRP A 255 -0.92 11.82 13.70
CA TRP A 255 0.32 12.41 13.25
C TRP A 255 0.43 12.44 11.72
N GLY A 256 0.75 13.59 11.18
CA GLY A 256 1.10 13.81 9.78
C GLY A 256 2.33 14.70 9.66
N LEU A 257 2.87 14.83 8.45
CA LEU A 257 4.01 15.70 8.18
C LEU A 257 3.59 17.17 8.34
N THR A 258 4.37 17.95 9.11
CA THR A 258 4.06 19.38 9.35
C THR A 258 4.00 20.16 8.03
N ASP A 259 4.95 19.92 7.11
CA ASP A 259 4.89 20.49 5.76
C ASP A 259 4.08 19.57 4.81
N SER A 260 2.81 19.39 5.13
CA SER A 260 1.86 18.64 4.31
C SER A 260 1.70 19.20 2.90
N ASN A 261 1.82 20.52 2.75
CA ASN A 261 1.70 21.17 1.45
C ASN A 261 2.83 20.76 0.51
N PHE A 262 4.07 20.75 0.99
CA PHE A 262 5.21 20.27 0.20
C PHE A 262 5.01 18.81 -0.20
N TYR A 263 4.69 17.93 0.77
CA TYR A 263 4.49 16.50 0.55
C TYR A 263 3.39 16.23 -0.49
N LEU A 264 2.20 16.80 -0.29
CA LEU A 264 1.04 16.55 -1.15
C LEU A 264 1.18 17.19 -2.54
N SER A 265 1.75 18.39 -2.64
CA SER A 265 2.03 19.01 -3.94
C SER A 265 3.05 18.22 -4.75
N HIS A 266 4.04 17.62 -4.08
CA HIS A 266 5.05 16.80 -4.73
C HIS A 266 4.47 15.50 -5.32
N LEU A 267 3.51 14.88 -4.61
CA LEU A 267 2.83 13.66 -5.04
C LEU A 267 1.74 13.94 -6.10
N TYR A 268 0.87 14.91 -5.83
CA TYR A 268 -0.41 15.08 -6.53
C TYR A 268 -0.54 16.40 -7.30
N ASN A 269 0.52 17.25 -7.32
CA ASN A 269 0.49 18.59 -7.89
C ASN A 269 -0.58 19.47 -7.22
N ASN A 270 -1.66 19.86 -7.92
CA ASN A 270 -2.76 20.65 -7.37
C ASN A 270 -3.74 19.75 -6.58
N TYR A 271 -3.30 19.26 -5.42
CA TYR A 271 -4.02 18.26 -4.61
C TYR A 271 -5.33 18.77 -3.99
N MET A 272 -5.51 20.10 -3.89
CA MET A 272 -6.74 20.69 -3.36
C MET A 272 -7.90 20.60 -4.35
N GLU A 273 -7.62 20.41 -5.64
CA GLU A 273 -8.60 20.22 -6.68
C GLU A 273 -9.05 18.75 -6.73
N ALA A 274 -10.36 18.51 -6.57
CA ALA A 274 -10.89 17.15 -6.69
C ALA A 274 -10.80 16.68 -8.16
N PRO A 275 -10.52 15.40 -8.40
CA PRO A 275 -10.58 14.85 -9.76
C PRO A 275 -12.01 14.94 -10.31
N PRO A 276 -12.20 14.90 -11.65
CA PRO A 276 -13.52 14.81 -12.26
C PRO A 276 -14.37 13.68 -11.67
N GLU A 277 -15.70 13.87 -11.64
CA GLU A 277 -16.64 12.93 -10.99
C GLU A 277 -16.54 11.49 -11.52
N ASP A 278 -16.25 11.31 -12.81
CA ASP A 278 -16.05 10.00 -13.43
C ASP A 278 -14.79 9.26 -12.95
N ARG A 279 -13.89 9.95 -12.24
CA ARG A 279 -12.69 9.40 -11.59
C ARG A 279 -12.82 9.27 -10.08
N GLN A 280 -13.92 9.71 -9.50
CA GLN A 280 -14.24 9.59 -8.07
C GLN A 280 -14.86 8.21 -7.80
N VAL A 281 -14.10 7.15 -7.98
CA VAL A 281 -14.54 5.76 -7.81
C VAL A 281 -13.57 5.01 -6.90
N PRO A 282 -14.03 4.04 -6.10
CA PRO A 282 -13.16 3.19 -5.31
C PRO A 282 -12.11 2.49 -6.18
N HIS A 283 -10.90 2.38 -5.65
CA HIS A 283 -9.78 1.79 -6.37
C HIS A 283 -9.64 0.29 -6.13
N HIS A 284 -10.27 -0.25 -5.09
CA HIS A 284 -10.16 -1.64 -4.68
C HIS A 284 -11.29 -2.50 -5.24
N ASN A 285 -10.96 -3.73 -5.59
CA ASN A 285 -11.89 -4.72 -6.14
C ASN A 285 -11.89 -5.99 -5.28
N TYR A 286 -12.06 -5.80 -3.96
CA TYR A 286 -12.20 -6.88 -3.00
C TYR A 286 -13.58 -6.84 -2.33
N ARG A 287 -13.96 -7.96 -1.71
CA ARG A 287 -15.14 -8.06 -0.83
C ARG A 287 -14.68 -8.46 0.56
N VAL A 288 -15.35 -7.92 1.54
CA VAL A 288 -15.04 -8.21 2.95
C VAL A 288 -16.29 -8.70 3.66
N TYR A 289 -16.11 -9.64 4.57
CA TYR A 289 -17.19 -10.28 5.32
C TYR A 289 -16.80 -10.37 6.80
N TRP A 290 -17.81 -10.28 7.69
CA TRP A 290 -17.62 -10.62 9.08
C TRP A 290 -17.49 -12.15 9.22
N LYS A 291 -16.50 -12.59 10.00
CA LYS A 291 -16.42 -14.00 10.44
C LYS A 291 -17.58 -14.29 11.42
N GLN A 292 -18.11 -15.51 11.36
CA GLN A 292 -19.13 -15.99 12.30
C GLN A 292 -18.50 -16.45 13.61
#